data_f90e765f7b5549a3dd2d7d97675d661c
#
_entry.id   f90e765f7b5549a3dd2d7d97675d661c
#
_cell.length_a   1.000
_cell.length_b   1.000
_cell.length_c   1.000
_cell.angle_alpha   90.00
_cell.angle_beta   90.00
_cell.angle_gamma   90.00
#
_symmetry.space_group_name_H-M   'P 1'
#
loop_
_entity.id
_entity.type
_entity.pdbx_description
1 polymer ?
#
loop_
_entity_poly.entity_id
_entity_poly.type
_entity_poly.pdbx_seq_one_letter_code
_entity_poly.pdbx_strand_id
1 'polypeptide(L)'
;MQPRWFTLTGQKFFARTWGDPSLPPLLMLHGFPEYSGAWEELALELQDHFYCVAPDQRGYGQSYCPDGVENYRTGVLAADMAELAKQLGASVTVMGHDWGASTAYGLAMFFPDLVSRLIIANGVHPIPFQKAMASGRAQSEASQYINALRRVGSEDYLAKDDFDKLLQLFSAHMDLSWLTGEKLVEYKAEWGREGRLKAMINWYRASPLVVADPGVPVDLPQIDTSRLHVACPHLLIWGMDDTALLPVSRKGLEEFAKDLTIQEIKNADHWLLHQKADEVAQIIRNWMSQ
;
A
#
# COMPACT_ATOMS: atom_id res chain seq x y z
N MET A 1 3.41 10.44 -18.62
CA MET A 1 2.28 10.33 -17.67
C MET A 1 1.07 11.06 -18.24
N GLN A 2 -0.13 10.45 -18.12
CA GLN A 2 -1.40 11.05 -18.51
C GLN A 2 -2.38 11.02 -17.33
N PRO A 3 -3.07 12.12 -17.00
CA PRO A 3 -4.09 12.14 -15.96
C PRO A 3 -5.38 11.50 -16.48
N ARG A 4 -6.04 10.73 -15.63
CA ARG A 4 -7.34 10.11 -15.94
C ARG A 4 -8.29 10.16 -14.75
N TRP A 5 -9.59 10.34 -15.02
CA TRP A 5 -10.63 10.32 -14.03
C TRP A 5 -11.53 9.11 -14.22
N PHE A 6 -11.83 8.43 -13.11
CA PHE A 6 -12.77 7.33 -13.06
C PHE A 6 -13.96 7.69 -12.17
N THR A 7 -15.10 7.09 -12.45
CA THR A 7 -16.25 7.15 -11.53
C THR A 7 -16.40 5.77 -10.89
N LEU A 8 -16.08 5.70 -9.59
CA LEU A 8 -16.15 4.47 -8.81
C LEU A 8 -17.22 4.64 -7.73
N THR A 9 -18.18 3.72 -7.66
CA THR A 9 -19.30 3.78 -6.70
C THR A 9 -20.00 5.15 -6.67
N GLY A 10 -20.09 5.80 -7.85
CA GLY A 10 -20.72 7.13 -8.01
C GLY A 10 -19.83 8.33 -7.64
N GLN A 11 -18.58 8.10 -7.22
CA GLN A 11 -17.63 9.13 -6.79
C GLN A 11 -16.46 9.28 -7.78
N LYS A 12 -15.83 10.46 -7.78
CA LYS A 12 -14.70 10.76 -8.67
C LYS A 12 -13.37 10.34 -8.05
N PHE A 13 -12.58 9.60 -8.82
CA PHE A 13 -11.22 9.17 -8.48
C PHE A 13 -10.28 9.61 -9.58
N PHE A 14 -9.18 10.21 -9.18
CA PHE A 14 -8.08 10.59 -10.07
C PHE A 14 -7.07 9.46 -10.16
N ALA A 15 -6.46 9.29 -11.33
CA ALA A 15 -5.34 8.37 -11.52
C ALA A 15 -4.31 8.97 -12.46
N ARG A 16 -3.06 8.59 -12.25
CA ARG A 16 -1.98 8.76 -13.23
C ARG A 16 -1.85 7.49 -14.05
N THR A 17 -1.60 7.63 -15.35
CA THR A 17 -1.45 6.48 -16.24
C THR A 17 -0.20 6.62 -17.12
N TRP A 18 0.42 5.48 -17.42
CA TRP A 18 1.58 5.36 -18.30
C TRP A 18 1.39 4.14 -19.20
N GLY A 19 2.03 4.16 -20.38
CA GLY A 19 1.94 3.09 -21.36
C GLY A 19 0.70 3.19 -22.27
N ASP A 20 0.63 2.27 -23.22
CA ASP A 20 -0.48 2.17 -24.17
C ASP A 20 -1.69 1.50 -23.51
N PRO A 21 -2.90 2.07 -23.60
CA PRO A 21 -4.11 1.45 -23.05
C PRO A 21 -4.48 0.07 -23.64
N SER A 22 -3.87 -0.33 -24.75
CA SER A 22 -4.05 -1.68 -25.33
C SER A 22 -3.20 -2.75 -24.67
N LEU A 23 -2.21 -2.37 -23.86
CA LEU A 23 -1.37 -3.30 -23.08
C LEU A 23 -2.12 -3.85 -21.87
N PRO A 24 -1.68 -5.01 -21.33
CA PRO A 24 -2.24 -5.58 -20.10
C PRO A 24 -2.25 -4.56 -18.95
N PRO A 25 -3.36 -4.37 -18.24
CA PRO A 25 -3.44 -3.39 -17.17
C PRO A 25 -2.68 -3.85 -15.91
N LEU A 26 -1.90 -2.91 -15.34
CA LEU A 26 -1.24 -3.02 -14.04
C LEU A 26 -1.82 -1.94 -13.12
N LEU A 27 -2.66 -2.34 -12.16
CA LEU A 27 -3.24 -1.48 -11.15
C LEU A 27 -2.26 -1.32 -9.98
N MET A 28 -1.78 -0.10 -9.72
CA MET A 28 -0.71 0.22 -8.78
C MET A 28 -1.24 1.04 -7.61
N LEU A 29 -1.25 0.44 -6.40
CA LEU A 29 -1.89 0.96 -5.19
C LEU A 29 -0.84 1.42 -4.17
N HIS A 30 -0.74 2.74 -3.98
CA HIS A 30 0.22 3.38 -3.07
C HIS A 30 -0.17 3.23 -1.60
N GLY A 31 0.76 3.52 -0.69
CA GLY A 31 0.54 3.50 0.74
C GLY A 31 0.51 4.89 1.40
N PHE A 32 0.75 4.91 2.70
CA PHE A 32 0.81 6.11 3.51
C PHE A 32 2.28 6.59 3.67
N PRO A 33 2.55 7.87 3.59
CA PRO A 33 1.69 8.99 3.23
C PRO A 33 1.87 9.42 1.77
N GLU A 34 1.89 8.48 0.87
CA GLU A 34 2.13 8.67 -0.55
C GLU A 34 0.85 9.01 -1.34
N TYR A 35 0.94 9.03 -2.66
CA TYR A 35 -0.15 9.28 -3.60
C TYR A 35 0.19 8.62 -4.95
N SER A 36 -0.65 8.75 -5.95
CA SER A 36 -0.42 8.11 -7.26
C SER A 36 0.91 8.47 -7.93
N GLY A 37 1.52 9.62 -7.58
CA GLY A 37 2.82 10.05 -8.08
C GLY A 37 4.00 9.20 -7.60
N ALA A 38 3.85 8.47 -6.49
CA ALA A 38 4.88 7.57 -5.97
C ALA A 38 5.29 6.45 -6.94
N TRP A 39 4.45 6.15 -7.91
CA TRP A 39 4.66 5.10 -8.88
C TRP A 39 5.44 5.52 -10.13
N GLU A 40 5.77 6.82 -10.27
CA GLU A 40 6.29 7.35 -11.55
C GLU A 40 7.55 6.64 -12.02
N GLU A 41 8.56 6.48 -11.16
CA GLU A 41 9.81 5.83 -11.55
C GLU A 41 9.58 4.38 -12.03
N LEU A 42 8.84 3.61 -11.26
CA LEU A 42 8.55 2.22 -11.62
C LEU A 42 7.64 2.11 -12.84
N ALA A 43 6.65 2.98 -12.97
CA ALA A 43 5.75 2.99 -14.12
C ALA A 43 6.47 3.32 -15.43
N LEU A 44 7.46 4.22 -15.41
CA LEU A 44 8.31 4.52 -16.56
C LEU A 44 9.11 3.28 -17.01
N GLU A 45 9.59 2.45 -16.08
CA GLU A 45 10.29 1.20 -16.38
C GLU A 45 9.37 0.09 -16.92
N LEU A 46 8.08 0.15 -16.63
CA LEU A 46 7.11 -0.90 -16.98
C LEU A 46 6.17 -0.53 -18.12
N GLN A 47 6.11 0.73 -18.56
CA GLN A 47 5.13 1.25 -19.50
C GLN A 47 5.16 0.64 -20.91
N ASP A 48 6.26 0.01 -21.31
CA ASP A 48 6.38 -0.69 -22.60
C ASP A 48 5.76 -2.10 -22.55
N HIS A 49 5.45 -2.60 -21.36
CA HIS A 49 4.89 -3.92 -21.12
C HIS A 49 3.47 -3.89 -20.55
N PHE A 50 3.12 -2.79 -19.87
CA PHE A 50 1.85 -2.64 -19.17
C PHE A 50 1.22 -1.27 -19.41
N TYR A 51 -0.11 -1.26 -19.40
CA TYR A 51 -0.86 -0.06 -19.12
C TYR A 51 -0.89 0.14 -17.60
N CYS A 52 0.04 0.94 -17.08
CA CYS A 52 0.16 1.25 -15.66
C CYS A 52 -0.92 2.26 -15.25
N VAL A 53 -1.72 1.92 -14.24
CA VAL A 53 -2.79 2.77 -13.71
C VAL A 53 -2.62 2.91 -12.21
N ALA A 54 -2.24 4.09 -11.75
CA ALA A 54 -2.04 4.42 -10.34
C ALA A 54 -3.12 5.42 -9.89
N PRO A 55 -4.18 4.97 -9.19
CA PRO A 55 -5.17 5.88 -8.62
C PRO A 55 -4.63 6.57 -7.38
N ASP A 56 -5.02 7.83 -7.17
CA ASP A 56 -5.11 8.35 -5.81
C ASP A 56 -6.22 7.57 -5.11
N GLN A 57 -5.89 6.80 -4.09
CA GLN A 57 -6.89 6.00 -3.39
C GLN A 57 -7.82 6.91 -2.56
N ARG A 58 -8.92 6.36 -2.04
CA ARG A 58 -9.90 7.11 -1.22
C ARG A 58 -9.22 7.89 -0.11
N GLY A 59 -9.46 9.19 -0.04
CA GLY A 59 -8.88 10.09 0.94
C GLY A 59 -7.51 10.66 0.59
N TYR A 60 -6.96 10.28 -0.57
CA TYR A 60 -5.67 10.76 -1.05
C TYR A 60 -5.82 11.67 -2.28
N GLY A 61 -4.83 12.52 -2.48
CA GLY A 61 -4.67 13.33 -3.68
C GLY A 61 -5.93 14.06 -4.11
N GLN A 62 -6.33 13.86 -5.35
CA GLN A 62 -7.51 14.51 -5.95
C GLN A 62 -8.78 13.65 -5.90
N SER A 63 -8.68 12.42 -5.37
CA SER A 63 -9.80 11.48 -5.31
C SER A 63 -10.80 11.82 -4.20
N TYR A 64 -11.95 11.13 -4.23
CA TYR A 64 -13.01 11.25 -3.24
C TYR A 64 -12.50 11.11 -1.80
N CYS A 65 -12.87 12.07 -0.95
CA CYS A 65 -12.39 12.17 0.43
C CYS A 65 -13.57 12.41 1.37
N PRO A 66 -14.28 11.37 1.79
CA PRO A 66 -15.41 11.50 2.71
C PRO A 66 -14.96 11.72 4.15
N ASP A 67 -15.79 12.37 4.92
CA ASP A 67 -15.70 12.35 6.38
C ASP A 67 -16.08 10.96 6.94
N GLY A 68 -15.73 10.72 8.22
CA GLY A 68 -16.08 9.49 8.93
C GLY A 68 -15.05 8.36 8.75
N VAL A 69 -14.62 7.79 9.86
CA VAL A 69 -13.61 6.73 9.91
C VAL A 69 -14.10 5.46 9.20
N GLU A 70 -15.37 5.15 9.30
CA GLU A 70 -16.02 3.97 8.70
C GLU A 70 -15.88 3.88 7.18
N ASN A 71 -15.69 5.02 6.51
CA ASN A 71 -15.47 5.11 5.06
C ASN A 71 -14.10 4.60 4.61
N TYR A 72 -13.19 4.31 5.55
CA TYR A 72 -11.82 3.91 5.27
C TYR A 72 -11.50 2.45 5.66
N ARG A 73 -12.54 1.63 5.92
CA ARG A 73 -12.38 0.19 6.17
C ARG A 73 -11.85 -0.53 4.93
N THR A 74 -10.98 -1.49 5.10
CA THR A 74 -10.33 -2.25 4.00
C THR A 74 -11.35 -2.78 2.98
N GLY A 75 -12.52 -3.26 3.42
CA GLY A 75 -13.56 -3.74 2.50
C GLY A 75 -14.13 -2.64 1.60
N VAL A 76 -14.24 -1.40 2.09
CA VAL A 76 -14.68 -0.24 1.29
C VAL A 76 -13.60 0.15 0.28
N LEU A 77 -12.34 0.17 0.70
CA LEU A 77 -11.20 0.48 -0.16
C LEU A 77 -11.04 -0.57 -1.27
N ALA A 78 -11.15 -1.86 -0.92
CA ALA A 78 -11.12 -2.95 -1.89
C ALA A 78 -12.29 -2.88 -2.89
N ALA A 79 -13.47 -2.46 -2.45
CA ALA A 79 -14.62 -2.30 -3.35
C ALA A 79 -14.43 -1.17 -4.37
N ASP A 80 -13.82 -0.04 -3.98
CA ASP A 80 -13.43 1.01 -4.93
C ASP A 80 -12.50 0.46 -6.00
N MET A 81 -11.48 -0.29 -5.60
CA MET A 81 -10.50 -0.86 -6.53
C MET A 81 -11.09 -2.00 -7.37
N ALA A 82 -12.09 -2.72 -6.87
CA ALA A 82 -12.86 -3.69 -7.66
C ALA A 82 -13.62 -3.00 -8.80
N GLU A 83 -14.25 -1.85 -8.52
CA GLU A 83 -14.91 -1.06 -9.57
C GLU A 83 -13.92 -0.49 -10.59
N LEU A 84 -12.73 -0.08 -10.16
CA LEU A 84 -11.68 0.34 -11.07
C LEU A 84 -11.17 -0.82 -11.93
N ALA A 85 -10.88 -1.97 -11.32
CA ALA A 85 -10.43 -3.16 -12.03
C ALA A 85 -11.41 -3.60 -13.14
N LYS A 86 -12.71 -3.59 -12.87
CA LYS A 86 -13.76 -3.88 -13.91
C LYS A 86 -13.73 -2.91 -15.08
N GLN A 87 -13.36 -1.64 -14.86
CA GLN A 87 -13.25 -0.64 -15.93
C GLN A 87 -11.95 -0.78 -16.73
N LEU A 88 -10.93 -1.48 -16.19
CA LEU A 88 -9.66 -1.72 -16.86
C LEU A 88 -9.65 -3.01 -17.68
N GLY A 89 -10.46 -4.02 -17.31
CA GLY A 89 -10.53 -5.28 -18.04
C GLY A 89 -11.25 -6.39 -17.28
N ALA A 90 -11.27 -7.58 -17.85
CA ALA A 90 -11.92 -8.76 -17.24
C ALA A 90 -11.17 -9.23 -15.98
N SER A 91 -9.84 -9.15 -15.99
CA SER A 91 -8.98 -9.34 -14.82
C SER A 91 -7.70 -8.52 -14.99
N VAL A 92 -7.11 -8.09 -13.89
CA VAL A 92 -5.96 -7.18 -13.88
C VAL A 92 -4.81 -7.76 -13.06
N THR A 93 -3.58 -7.38 -13.38
CA THR A 93 -2.46 -7.52 -12.45
C THR A 93 -2.56 -6.37 -11.44
N VAL A 94 -2.47 -6.70 -10.15
CA VAL A 94 -2.54 -5.71 -9.07
C VAL A 94 -1.21 -5.66 -8.35
N MET A 95 -0.69 -4.46 -8.15
CA MET A 95 0.48 -4.20 -7.32
C MET A 95 0.13 -3.28 -6.16
N GLY A 96 0.56 -3.62 -4.95
CA GLY A 96 0.34 -2.80 -3.76
C GLY A 96 1.62 -2.60 -2.96
N HIS A 97 1.76 -1.42 -2.38
CA HIS A 97 2.83 -1.04 -1.46
C HIS A 97 2.24 -0.51 -0.16
N ASP A 98 2.80 -0.86 0.99
CA ASP A 98 2.36 -0.39 2.33
C ASP A 98 0.84 -0.58 2.55
N TRP A 99 0.06 0.46 2.83
CA TRP A 99 -1.41 0.40 2.91
C TRP A 99 -2.07 0.01 1.58
N GLY A 100 -1.47 0.34 0.45
CA GLY A 100 -1.92 -0.16 -0.86
C GLY A 100 -1.85 -1.68 -0.96
N ALA A 101 -0.91 -2.32 -0.26
CA ALA A 101 -0.88 -3.77 -0.14
C ALA A 101 -2.11 -4.31 0.62
N SER A 102 -2.56 -3.62 1.68
CA SER A 102 -3.81 -4.01 2.38
C SER A 102 -5.02 -3.97 1.44
N THR A 103 -5.11 -2.93 0.59
CA THR A 103 -6.16 -2.83 -0.43
C THR A 103 -6.01 -3.91 -1.50
N ALA A 104 -4.79 -4.18 -1.99
CA ALA A 104 -4.49 -5.19 -2.99
C ALA A 104 -4.82 -6.61 -2.50
N TYR A 105 -4.42 -6.95 -1.27
CA TYR A 105 -4.84 -8.19 -0.63
C TYR A 105 -6.35 -8.27 -0.47
N GLY A 106 -7.00 -7.19 -0.02
CA GLY A 106 -8.46 -7.12 0.06
C GLY A 106 -9.13 -7.38 -1.28
N LEU A 107 -8.60 -6.80 -2.37
CA LEU A 107 -9.09 -7.05 -3.72
C LEU A 107 -8.91 -8.52 -4.13
N ALA A 108 -7.71 -9.09 -3.94
CA ALA A 108 -7.42 -10.47 -4.30
C ALA A 108 -8.21 -11.51 -3.49
N MET A 109 -8.49 -11.23 -2.21
CA MET A 109 -9.23 -12.14 -1.33
C MET A 109 -10.75 -12.05 -1.51
N PHE A 110 -11.29 -10.84 -1.72
CA PHE A 110 -12.76 -10.64 -1.75
C PHE A 110 -13.32 -10.58 -3.17
N PHE A 111 -12.48 -10.33 -4.18
CA PHE A 111 -12.85 -10.24 -5.60
C PHE A 111 -11.85 -11.03 -6.47
N PRO A 112 -11.61 -12.32 -6.19
CA PRO A 112 -10.53 -13.09 -6.82
C PRO A 112 -10.63 -13.15 -8.35
N ASP A 113 -11.85 -13.14 -8.90
CA ASP A 113 -12.06 -13.19 -10.36
C ASP A 113 -11.53 -11.94 -11.09
N LEU A 114 -11.32 -10.84 -10.37
CA LEU A 114 -10.79 -9.58 -10.92
C LEU A 114 -9.27 -9.50 -10.91
N VAL A 115 -8.58 -10.44 -10.23
CA VAL A 115 -7.12 -10.38 -10.03
C VAL A 115 -6.46 -11.58 -10.71
N SER A 116 -5.74 -11.32 -11.80
CA SER A 116 -4.98 -12.35 -12.50
C SER A 116 -3.66 -12.69 -11.81
N ARG A 117 -3.00 -11.69 -11.23
CA ARG A 117 -1.73 -11.80 -10.49
C ARG A 117 -1.66 -10.73 -9.42
N LEU A 118 -1.05 -11.07 -8.28
CA LEU A 118 -0.84 -10.13 -7.17
C LEU A 118 0.65 -9.88 -6.97
N ILE A 119 1.06 -8.62 -6.95
CA ILE A 119 2.42 -8.18 -6.64
C ILE A 119 2.36 -7.30 -5.39
N ILE A 120 3.15 -7.62 -4.38
CA ILE A 120 3.26 -6.81 -3.17
C ILE A 120 4.72 -6.39 -2.98
N ALA A 121 4.93 -5.09 -2.76
CA ALA A 121 6.22 -4.52 -2.42
C ALA A 121 6.14 -3.97 -0.99
N ASN A 122 7.01 -4.42 -0.09
CA ASN A 122 7.00 -4.05 1.34
C ASN A 122 5.59 -3.80 1.89
N GLY A 123 4.81 -4.86 1.86
CA GLY A 123 3.43 -4.89 2.34
C GLY A 123 3.09 -6.25 2.94
N VAL A 124 2.06 -6.32 3.72
CA VAL A 124 1.79 -7.47 4.58
C VAL A 124 0.39 -8.02 4.42
N HIS A 125 0.29 -9.35 4.41
CA HIS A 125 -0.97 -10.04 4.56
C HIS A 125 -1.51 -9.86 5.99
N PRO A 126 -2.81 -9.56 6.20
CA PRO A 126 -3.35 -9.19 7.51
C PRO A 126 -3.10 -10.21 8.61
N ILE A 127 -3.12 -11.52 8.31
CA ILE A 127 -3.03 -12.55 9.34
C ILE A 127 -1.59 -12.74 9.87
N PRO A 128 -0.56 -12.99 9.06
CA PRO A 128 0.82 -13.01 9.54
C PRO A 128 1.22 -11.73 10.27
N PHE A 129 0.85 -10.57 9.73
CA PHE A 129 1.16 -9.28 10.34
C PHE A 129 0.49 -9.11 11.70
N GLN A 130 -0.81 -9.43 11.81
CA GLN A 130 -1.54 -9.36 13.08
C GLN A 130 -0.92 -10.27 14.13
N LYS A 131 -0.53 -11.51 13.78
CA LYS A 131 0.17 -12.43 14.68
C LYS A 131 1.51 -11.84 15.16
N ALA A 132 2.28 -11.23 14.25
CA ALA A 132 3.56 -10.60 14.59
C ALA A 132 3.38 -9.41 15.54
N MET A 133 2.41 -8.53 15.29
CA MET A 133 2.11 -7.37 16.15
C MET A 133 1.53 -7.74 17.51
N ALA A 134 0.73 -8.80 17.60
CA ALA A 134 0.16 -9.26 18.87
C ALA A 134 1.17 -9.97 19.77
N SER A 135 2.34 -10.33 19.24
CA SER A 135 3.35 -11.12 19.98
C SER A 135 4.07 -10.35 21.10
N GLY A 136 3.94 -9.03 21.17
CA GLY A 136 4.70 -8.18 22.10
C GLY A 136 6.21 -8.12 21.82
N ARG A 137 6.65 -8.57 20.61
CA ARG A 137 8.07 -8.65 20.22
C ARG A 137 8.44 -7.53 19.24
N ALA A 138 9.53 -7.68 18.50
CA ALA A 138 10.11 -6.67 17.63
C ALA A 138 9.11 -6.00 16.68
N GLN A 139 8.16 -6.76 16.05
CA GLN A 139 7.15 -6.13 15.20
C GLN A 139 6.14 -5.30 16.00
N SER A 140 5.81 -5.70 17.24
CA SER A 140 4.96 -4.88 18.10
C SER A 140 5.62 -3.53 18.41
N GLU A 141 6.93 -3.54 18.71
CA GLU A 141 7.73 -2.35 18.95
C GLU A 141 7.79 -1.46 17.69
N ALA A 142 8.14 -2.03 16.54
CA ALA A 142 8.20 -1.32 15.26
C ALA A 142 6.84 -0.71 14.84
N SER A 143 5.73 -1.29 15.29
CA SER A 143 4.36 -0.86 14.94
C SER A 143 3.73 0.13 15.93
N GLN A 144 4.43 0.62 16.96
CA GLN A 144 3.84 1.56 17.94
C GLN A 144 3.39 2.89 17.32
N TYR A 145 3.96 3.27 16.17
CA TYR A 145 3.50 4.44 15.41
C TYR A 145 2.02 4.33 15.01
N ILE A 146 1.49 3.13 14.79
CA ILE A 146 0.07 2.89 14.47
C ILE A 146 -0.82 3.39 15.63
N ASN A 147 -0.45 3.06 16.87
CA ASN A 147 -1.16 3.53 18.06
C ASN A 147 -1.08 5.07 18.20
N ALA A 148 0.08 5.66 17.87
CA ALA A 148 0.25 7.11 17.88
C ALA A 148 -0.62 7.81 16.82
N LEU A 149 -0.66 7.29 15.59
CA LEU A 149 -1.48 7.81 14.50
C LEU A 149 -2.98 7.75 14.78
N ARG A 150 -3.45 6.75 15.50
CA ARG A 150 -4.87 6.59 15.87
C ARG A 150 -5.37 7.63 16.87
N ARG A 151 -4.49 8.34 17.57
CA ARG A 151 -4.88 9.35 18.56
C ARG A 151 -5.63 10.50 17.88
N VAL A 152 -6.59 11.07 18.60
CA VAL A 152 -7.29 12.27 18.16
C VAL A 152 -6.30 13.44 18.04
N GLY A 153 -6.34 14.17 16.95
CA GLY A 153 -5.45 15.31 16.70
C GLY A 153 -4.05 14.93 16.21
N SER A 154 -3.80 13.65 15.89
CA SER A 154 -2.51 13.24 15.30
C SER A 154 -2.26 13.91 13.95
N GLU A 155 -3.30 14.16 13.16
CA GLU A 155 -3.23 14.93 11.92
C GLU A 155 -2.70 16.34 12.13
N ASP A 156 -3.20 17.04 13.14
CA ASP A 156 -2.76 18.41 13.46
C ASP A 156 -1.31 18.43 13.96
N TYR A 157 -0.92 17.41 14.72
CA TYR A 157 0.47 17.25 15.17
C TYR A 157 1.43 17.01 14.00
N LEU A 158 1.06 16.15 13.06
CA LEU A 158 1.90 15.81 11.90
C LEU A 158 2.00 16.94 10.88
N ALA A 159 0.98 17.81 10.79
CA ALA A 159 0.99 18.97 9.91
C ALA A 159 1.86 20.13 10.42
N LYS A 160 2.32 20.10 11.68
CA LYS A 160 3.13 21.18 12.25
C LYS A 160 4.45 21.38 11.51
N ASP A 161 4.93 22.62 11.55
CA ASP A 161 6.23 23.02 11.03
C ASP A 161 6.42 22.56 9.57
N ASP A 162 5.41 22.84 8.74
CA ASP A 162 5.39 22.46 7.33
C ASP A 162 5.65 20.95 7.10
N PHE A 163 4.95 20.11 7.89
CA PHE A 163 5.02 18.63 7.85
C PHE A 163 6.35 18.01 8.34
N ASP A 164 7.17 18.75 9.08
CA ASP A 164 8.43 18.20 9.62
C ASP A 164 8.18 16.96 10.51
N LYS A 165 7.08 16.93 11.28
CA LYS A 165 6.71 15.77 12.10
C LYS A 165 6.28 14.57 11.27
N LEU A 166 5.60 14.81 10.16
CA LEU A 166 5.26 13.76 9.21
C LEU A 166 6.53 13.21 8.52
N LEU A 167 7.45 14.07 8.11
CA LEU A 167 8.72 13.67 7.52
C LEU A 167 9.58 12.87 8.50
N GLN A 168 9.62 13.24 9.79
CA GLN A 168 10.31 12.47 10.83
C GLN A 168 9.71 11.06 10.99
N LEU A 169 8.37 10.95 10.96
CA LEU A 169 7.69 9.65 10.99
C LEU A 169 7.97 8.86 9.71
N PHE A 170 7.93 9.52 8.57
CA PHE A 170 8.12 8.95 7.24
C PHE A 170 9.55 8.40 7.08
N SER A 171 10.54 9.07 7.64
CA SER A 171 11.92 8.56 7.65
C SER A 171 12.09 7.36 8.55
N ALA A 172 11.64 7.41 9.79
CA ALA A 172 11.68 6.32 10.78
C ALA A 172 12.97 5.45 10.71
N HIS A 173 14.13 6.09 10.55
CA HIS A 173 15.44 5.46 10.33
C HIS A 173 15.67 4.84 8.93
N MET A 174 14.83 5.18 7.95
CA MET A 174 14.94 4.78 6.55
C MET A 174 15.46 5.94 5.69
N ASP A 175 15.98 5.63 4.50
CA ASP A 175 16.58 6.63 3.61
C ASP A 175 15.52 7.38 2.79
N LEU A 176 15.41 8.68 3.02
CA LEU A 176 14.58 9.61 2.25
C LEU A 176 15.38 10.51 1.29
N SER A 177 16.60 10.16 0.93
CA SER A 177 17.42 10.95 0.01
C SER A 177 16.77 11.16 -1.37
N TRP A 178 15.82 10.30 -1.74
CA TRP A 178 15.01 10.40 -2.95
C TRP A 178 13.91 11.47 -2.86
N LEU A 179 13.47 11.85 -1.64
CA LEU A 179 12.38 12.81 -1.40
C LEU A 179 12.93 14.22 -1.18
N THR A 180 13.38 14.85 -2.24
CA THR A 180 13.99 16.18 -2.22
C THR A 180 13.50 17.04 -3.38
N GLY A 181 13.82 18.35 -3.37
CA GLY A 181 13.51 19.27 -4.46
C GLY A 181 12.03 19.34 -4.80
N GLU A 182 11.70 19.27 -6.07
CA GLU A 182 10.32 19.37 -6.57
C GLU A 182 9.44 18.23 -6.06
N LYS A 183 9.98 17.02 -5.94
CA LYS A 183 9.24 15.86 -5.39
C LYS A 183 8.76 16.13 -3.96
N LEU A 184 9.60 16.65 -3.08
CA LEU A 184 9.20 17.01 -1.72
C LEU A 184 8.12 18.10 -1.71
N VAL A 185 8.22 19.09 -2.60
CA VAL A 185 7.20 20.14 -2.75
C VAL A 185 5.86 19.53 -3.16
N GLU A 186 5.85 18.59 -4.09
CA GLU A 186 4.62 17.91 -4.52
C GLU A 186 4.01 17.08 -3.37
N TYR A 187 4.82 16.30 -2.64
CA TYR A 187 4.33 15.54 -1.48
C TYR A 187 3.70 16.44 -0.42
N LYS A 188 4.36 17.55 -0.06
CA LYS A 188 3.81 18.53 0.87
C LYS A 188 2.52 19.16 0.37
N ALA A 189 2.41 19.43 -0.94
CA ALA A 189 1.18 19.94 -1.55
C ALA A 189 0.04 18.91 -1.45
N GLU A 190 0.32 17.63 -1.64
CA GLU A 190 -0.69 16.56 -1.50
C GLU A 190 -1.12 16.37 -0.03
N TRP A 191 -0.19 16.40 0.92
CA TRP A 191 -0.50 16.35 2.35
C TRP A 191 -1.30 17.56 2.84
N GLY A 192 -1.02 18.74 2.27
CA GLY A 192 -1.67 20.01 2.62
C GLY A 192 -3.05 20.22 2.00
N ARG A 193 -3.52 19.34 1.11
CA ARG A 193 -4.88 19.42 0.60
C ARG A 193 -5.89 19.28 1.73
N GLU A 194 -6.94 20.08 1.70
CA GLU A 194 -7.98 20.10 2.73
C GLU A 194 -8.51 18.69 3.04
N GLY A 195 -8.48 18.32 4.32
CA GLY A 195 -8.98 17.05 4.84
C GLY A 195 -8.11 15.82 4.54
N ARG A 196 -7.06 15.91 3.68
CA ARG A 196 -6.33 14.73 3.21
C ARG A 196 -5.53 14.03 4.30
N LEU A 197 -4.74 14.76 5.07
CA LEU A 197 -3.94 14.14 6.13
C LEU A 197 -4.81 13.41 7.17
N LYS A 198 -5.96 13.99 7.53
CA LYS A 198 -6.96 13.32 8.39
C LYS A 198 -7.51 12.05 7.74
N ALA A 199 -7.83 12.12 6.45
CA ALA A 199 -8.34 10.98 5.68
C ALA A 199 -7.31 9.85 5.59
N MET A 200 -6.05 10.16 5.30
CA MET A 200 -4.93 9.20 5.30
C MET A 200 -4.81 8.48 6.64
N ILE A 201 -4.88 9.24 7.75
CA ILE A 201 -4.81 8.70 9.11
C ILE A 201 -6.05 7.86 9.45
N ASN A 202 -7.21 8.15 8.87
CA ASN A 202 -8.41 7.36 9.08
C ASN A 202 -8.29 5.92 8.57
N TRP A 203 -7.34 5.61 7.66
CA TRP A 203 -7.02 4.22 7.30
C TRP A 203 -6.51 3.43 8.51
N TYR A 204 -5.66 4.06 9.32
CA TYR A 204 -5.17 3.47 10.58
C TYR A 204 -6.28 3.37 11.63
N ARG A 205 -7.13 4.41 11.76
CA ARG A 205 -8.24 4.42 12.72
C ARG A 205 -9.34 3.41 12.37
N ALA A 206 -9.59 3.18 11.08
CA ALA A 206 -10.58 2.21 10.59
C ALA A 206 -10.08 0.76 10.64
N SER A 207 -8.78 0.56 10.75
CA SER A 207 -8.15 -0.76 10.76
C SER A 207 -8.43 -1.49 12.10
N PRO A 208 -8.83 -2.77 12.05
CA PRO A 208 -9.04 -3.59 13.24
C PRO A 208 -7.73 -4.14 13.85
N LEU A 209 -6.57 -3.78 13.30
CA LEU A 209 -5.28 -4.29 13.77
C LEU A 209 -5.04 -3.98 15.26
N VAL A 210 -4.63 -4.99 15.99
CA VAL A 210 -4.24 -4.91 17.42
C VAL A 210 -2.73 -4.85 17.51
N VAL A 211 -2.20 -3.77 18.04
CA VAL A 211 -0.76 -3.60 18.30
C VAL A 211 -0.53 -3.78 19.78
N ALA A 212 0.13 -4.87 20.15
CA ALA A 212 0.48 -5.16 21.55
C ALA A 212 1.55 -4.18 22.06
N ASP A 213 1.53 -3.89 23.34
CA ASP A 213 2.63 -3.16 23.97
C ASP A 213 3.91 -4.02 23.94
N PRO A 214 5.11 -3.41 23.79
CA PRO A 214 6.37 -4.14 23.83
C PRO A 214 6.51 -4.97 25.10
N GLY A 215 6.82 -6.25 24.95
CA GLY A 215 6.94 -7.20 26.05
C GLY A 215 5.63 -7.80 26.57
N VAL A 216 4.47 -7.32 26.10
CA VAL A 216 3.15 -7.76 26.60
C VAL A 216 2.33 -8.36 25.45
N PRO A 217 2.39 -9.68 25.22
CA PRO A 217 1.62 -10.29 24.14
C PRO A 217 0.11 -10.18 24.38
N VAL A 218 -0.66 -10.12 23.30
CA VAL A 218 -2.12 -10.06 23.31
C VAL A 218 -2.68 -11.31 22.63
N ASP A 219 -3.61 -11.99 23.31
CA ASP A 219 -4.35 -13.10 22.73
C ASP A 219 -5.32 -12.59 21.65
N LEU A 220 -5.20 -13.15 20.47
CA LEU A 220 -6.09 -12.82 19.35
C LEU A 220 -7.31 -13.74 19.33
N PRO A 221 -8.49 -13.21 19.04
CA PRO A 221 -9.67 -14.05 18.83
C PRO A 221 -9.44 -15.00 17.65
N GLN A 222 -9.98 -16.20 17.73
CA GLN A 222 -10.06 -17.08 16.58
C GLN A 222 -11.05 -16.51 15.57
N ILE A 223 -10.60 -16.38 14.32
CA ILE A 223 -11.43 -15.92 13.20
C ILE A 223 -11.45 -16.97 12.10
N ASP A 224 -12.52 -17.00 11.35
CA ASP A 224 -12.56 -17.78 10.11
C ASP A 224 -11.67 -17.14 9.03
N THR A 225 -10.60 -17.83 8.67
CA THR A 225 -9.62 -17.39 7.66
C THR A 225 -9.89 -17.97 6.27
N SER A 226 -10.95 -18.76 6.07
CA SER A 226 -11.25 -19.45 4.81
C SER A 226 -11.31 -18.53 3.59
N ARG A 227 -11.73 -17.29 3.79
CA ARG A 227 -11.84 -16.25 2.74
C ARG A 227 -10.61 -15.34 2.63
N LEU A 228 -9.57 -15.60 3.41
CA LEU A 228 -8.36 -14.76 3.48
C LEU A 228 -7.19 -15.38 2.70
N HIS A 229 -7.46 -16.23 1.72
CA HIS A 229 -6.47 -16.84 0.86
C HIS A 229 -6.35 -16.08 -0.47
N VAL A 230 -5.12 -15.96 -0.96
CA VAL A 230 -4.80 -15.45 -2.29
C VAL A 230 -4.80 -16.65 -3.25
N ALA A 231 -5.71 -16.63 -4.23
CA ALA A 231 -5.89 -17.73 -5.17
C ALA A 231 -5.02 -17.61 -6.43
N CYS A 232 -4.65 -16.39 -6.81
CA CYS A 232 -3.81 -16.11 -7.98
C CYS A 232 -2.31 -16.23 -7.65
N PRO A 233 -1.43 -16.35 -8.70
CA PRO A 233 0.01 -16.21 -8.52
C PRO A 233 0.37 -14.93 -7.77
N HIS A 234 1.26 -15.06 -6.79
CA HIS A 234 1.62 -13.98 -5.87
C HIS A 234 3.14 -13.78 -5.82
N LEU A 235 3.59 -12.57 -6.17
CA LEU A 235 4.97 -12.11 -6.00
C LEU A 235 5.05 -11.15 -4.80
N LEU A 236 5.87 -11.50 -3.81
CA LEU A 236 6.25 -10.59 -2.74
C LEU A 236 7.67 -10.09 -2.97
N ILE A 237 7.84 -8.79 -3.12
CA ILE A 237 9.15 -8.11 -3.21
C ILE A 237 9.40 -7.42 -1.87
N TRP A 238 10.59 -7.64 -1.30
CA TRP A 238 10.88 -7.18 0.05
C TRP A 238 12.23 -6.51 0.17
N GLY A 239 12.24 -5.21 0.48
CA GLY A 239 13.43 -4.48 0.91
C GLY A 239 13.83 -4.89 2.32
N MET A 240 15.04 -5.44 2.48
CA MET A 240 15.45 -6.13 3.72
C MET A 240 15.79 -5.17 4.87
N ASP A 241 15.99 -3.88 4.56
CA ASP A 241 16.34 -2.86 5.55
C ASP A 241 15.11 -2.08 6.07
N ASP A 242 13.89 -2.58 5.76
CA ASP A 242 12.63 -2.01 6.26
C ASP A 242 12.55 -2.08 7.79
N THR A 243 12.42 -0.94 8.44
CA THR A 243 12.33 -0.80 9.90
C THR A 243 10.89 -0.74 10.41
N ALA A 244 9.91 -0.51 9.53
CA ALA A 244 8.49 -0.49 9.87
C ALA A 244 7.85 -1.87 9.75
N LEU A 245 8.16 -2.59 8.66
CA LEU A 245 7.69 -3.94 8.39
C LEU A 245 8.88 -4.90 8.43
N LEU A 246 9.07 -5.55 9.58
CA LEU A 246 10.17 -6.49 9.76
C LEU A 246 9.88 -7.83 9.05
N PRO A 247 10.90 -8.60 8.63
CA PRO A 247 10.70 -9.89 7.96
C PRO A 247 9.81 -10.88 8.71
N VAL A 248 9.69 -10.76 10.04
CA VAL A 248 8.79 -11.59 10.85
C VAL A 248 7.31 -11.35 10.53
N SER A 249 6.95 -10.19 9.98
CA SER A 249 5.56 -9.83 9.65
C SER A 249 4.98 -10.60 8.46
N ARG A 250 5.83 -11.24 7.66
CA ARG A 250 5.44 -12.11 6.52
C ARG A 250 5.53 -13.61 6.84
N LYS A 251 6.00 -13.99 8.03
CA LYS A 251 6.15 -15.39 8.41
C LYS A 251 4.80 -16.10 8.48
N GLY A 252 4.64 -17.18 7.70
CA GLY A 252 3.39 -17.92 7.56
C GLY A 252 2.52 -17.44 6.40
N LEU A 253 3.03 -16.57 5.51
CA LEU A 253 2.30 -16.13 4.32
C LEU A 253 2.01 -17.30 3.36
N GLU A 254 2.87 -18.31 3.30
CA GLU A 254 2.72 -19.53 2.52
C GLU A 254 1.46 -20.34 2.89
N GLU A 255 0.92 -20.14 4.07
CA GLU A 255 -0.36 -20.75 4.48
C GLU A 255 -1.54 -20.10 3.73
N PHE A 256 -1.40 -18.84 3.31
CA PHE A 256 -2.46 -18.04 2.68
C PHE A 256 -2.27 -17.81 1.18
N ALA A 257 -1.10 -18.08 0.64
CA ALA A 257 -0.78 -17.93 -0.78
C ALA A 257 0.03 -19.14 -1.24
N LYS A 258 -0.62 -20.08 -1.93
CA LYS A 258 0.02 -21.34 -2.36
C LYS A 258 0.99 -21.15 -3.51
N ASP A 259 0.68 -20.26 -4.44
CA ASP A 259 1.54 -19.91 -5.58
C ASP A 259 2.29 -18.62 -5.24
N LEU A 260 3.24 -18.73 -4.29
CA LEU A 260 3.99 -17.62 -3.72
C LEU A 260 5.44 -17.64 -4.18
N THR A 261 5.88 -16.54 -4.78
CA THR A 261 7.28 -16.22 -5.03
C THR A 261 7.72 -15.08 -4.13
N ILE A 262 8.86 -15.19 -3.45
CA ILE A 262 9.44 -14.13 -2.63
C ILE A 262 10.77 -13.70 -3.22
N GLN A 263 10.94 -12.40 -3.43
CA GLN A 263 12.18 -11.77 -3.89
C GLN A 263 12.65 -10.74 -2.85
N GLU A 264 13.85 -10.92 -2.33
CA GLU A 264 14.44 -10.04 -1.33
C GLU A 264 15.48 -9.12 -1.98
N ILE A 265 15.35 -7.81 -1.74
CA ILE A 265 16.29 -6.80 -2.21
C ILE A 265 17.12 -6.31 -1.02
N LYS A 266 18.44 -6.49 -1.10
CA LYS A 266 19.39 -5.98 -0.10
C LYS A 266 19.65 -4.50 -0.35
N ASN A 267 20.00 -3.77 0.73
CA ASN A 267 20.24 -2.34 0.67
C ASN A 267 19.06 -1.56 0.06
N ALA A 268 17.86 -1.99 0.40
CA ALA A 268 16.60 -1.32 0.13
C ALA A 268 15.72 -1.42 1.38
N ASP A 269 15.08 -0.34 1.74
CA ASP A 269 14.17 -0.28 2.88
C ASP A 269 12.70 -0.26 2.42
N HIS A 270 11.80 0.30 3.22
CA HIS A 270 10.38 0.43 2.91
C HIS A 270 10.13 1.17 1.58
N TRP A 271 11.01 2.10 1.23
CA TRP A 271 10.90 2.96 0.04
C TRP A 271 11.59 2.39 -1.19
N LEU A 272 11.67 1.05 -1.30
CA LEU A 272 12.33 0.33 -2.39
C LEU A 272 11.84 0.75 -3.79
N LEU A 273 10.61 1.22 -3.91
CA LEU A 273 10.03 1.68 -5.19
C LEU A 273 10.71 2.94 -5.72
N HIS A 274 11.26 3.77 -4.82
CA HIS A 274 12.04 4.95 -5.16
C HIS A 274 13.54 4.67 -5.22
N GLN A 275 14.02 3.77 -4.37
CA GLN A 275 15.44 3.45 -4.26
C GLN A 275 15.93 2.50 -5.33
N LYS A 276 15.07 1.58 -5.82
CA LYS A 276 15.41 0.43 -6.67
C LYS A 276 14.37 0.16 -7.75
N ALA A 277 13.77 1.21 -8.35
CA ALA A 277 12.70 1.07 -9.33
C ALA A 277 13.07 0.16 -10.51
N ASP A 278 14.30 0.27 -11.02
CA ASP A 278 14.85 -0.54 -12.11
C ASP A 278 14.97 -2.04 -11.73
N GLU A 279 15.49 -2.33 -10.53
CA GLU A 279 15.61 -3.69 -10.01
C GLU A 279 14.23 -4.32 -9.77
N VAL A 280 13.30 -3.57 -9.17
CA VAL A 280 11.91 -3.98 -8.98
C VAL A 280 11.24 -4.28 -10.31
N ALA A 281 11.41 -3.40 -11.31
CA ALA A 281 10.86 -3.61 -12.65
C ALA A 281 11.43 -4.88 -13.31
N GLN A 282 12.72 -5.13 -13.17
CA GLN A 282 13.35 -6.33 -13.72
C GLN A 282 12.83 -7.63 -13.06
N ILE A 283 12.63 -7.61 -11.74
CA ILE A 283 12.01 -8.72 -10.99
C ILE A 283 10.61 -8.98 -11.51
N ILE A 284 9.80 -7.94 -11.69
CA ILE A 284 8.42 -8.04 -12.20
C ILE A 284 8.44 -8.64 -13.61
N ARG A 285 9.24 -8.10 -14.54
CA ARG A 285 9.33 -8.60 -15.93
C ARG A 285 9.72 -10.07 -15.96
N ASN A 286 10.71 -10.48 -15.17
CA ASN A 286 11.18 -11.88 -15.09
C ASN A 286 10.09 -12.82 -14.56
N TRP A 287 9.36 -12.40 -13.53
CA TRP A 287 8.29 -13.20 -12.95
C TRP A 287 7.06 -13.29 -13.87
N MET A 288 6.74 -12.22 -14.60
CA MET A 288 5.61 -12.21 -15.55
C MET A 288 5.85 -13.08 -16.79
N SER A 289 7.11 -13.42 -17.10
CA SER A 289 7.48 -14.26 -18.24
C SER A 289 7.48 -15.76 -17.94
N GLN A 290 7.22 -16.15 -16.71
CA GLN A 290 7.08 -17.54 -16.26
C GLN A 290 5.63 -18.02 -16.43
#